data_31462ccc417fb19c3e27c5ae4171796e
#
_entry.id   31462ccc417fb19c3e27c5ae4171796e
#
_cell.length_a   1.000
_cell.length_b   1.000
_cell.length_c   1.000
_cell.angle_alpha   90.00
_cell.angle_beta   90.00
_cell.angle_gamma   90.00
#
_symmetry.space_group_name_H-M   'P 1'
#
loop_
_entity.id
_entity.type
_entity.pdbx_description
1 polymer ?
#
loop_
_entity_poly.entity_id
_entity_poly.type
_entity_poly.pdbx_seq_one_letter_code
_entity_poly.pdbx_strand_id
1 'polypeptide(L)'
;MENYYPSSTLLFPLAALSLVSCNSQKKEEVRQPNIIFMMTDDHTTQAMSCYGGNLIQTPNMDRIANEGIRFDNCYAVNALSGPSRACILTGKFSHENGFTDNASTFNGDQQTFPKLLQQAGYQTAMIGKWHLISEPQGFDHWSILSGQHEQGDYYDPDFWEDGKHIVEKGYATDIITDKAIKFLEGRDKNKPFCMMYHQKAPHRNWMPAPRHLGIFNNTTFPEPANLFDDYEGRGRAAREQDMSIEHTLTNDWDLKLMTREEMLKDTTNRLYSVYKRMPIEVQDKWDSVYAGRIAEYRKGDLKGKSLISWKYQQYMRDYLATVLAVDENIGRLLNYLEKIGELDNTIIVYTSDQGFFLGEHGWFDKRFMYEECQRMPLIIRYPKAIKAGSTSNAISMNVDFAPTFLDFAGVDIPSDIQGASLKPILVNEGKTPADWRKAAYYHYYEYPAEHSVKRHYGIRTQDFKLIHFYNDIDEWEMYDMKADPREMNNVFGKPEYAKVQKELMELLQDTQKQYKDTDPDEKEKVLFKGDRRQMQNR
;
A
#
# COMPACT_ATOMS: atom_id res chain seq x y z
N MET A 1 113.70 -15.13 11.37
CA MET A 1 113.43 -15.99 10.23
C MET A 1 111.99 -16.30 10.30
N GLU A 2 111.40 -16.13 9.20
CA GLU A 2 109.98 -16.39 8.81
C GLU A 2 108.87 -15.58 9.50
N ASN A 3 108.42 -14.67 8.73
CA ASN A 3 107.22 -13.85 8.96
C ASN A 3 105.95 -14.65 8.57
N TYR A 4 104.98 -14.65 9.48
CA TYR A 4 103.58 -15.03 9.12
C TYR A 4 102.68 -13.87 9.36
N TYR A 5 102.04 -13.41 8.25
CA TYR A 5 100.92 -12.48 8.26
C TYR A 5 99.63 -13.27 8.27
N PRO A 6 98.66 -12.96 9.09
CA PRO A 6 97.30 -13.50 8.90
C PRO A 6 96.46 -12.56 8.08
N SER A 7 95.84 -13.11 7.04
CA SER A 7 94.86 -12.45 6.16
C SER A 7 93.51 -12.20 6.89
N SER A 8 93.12 -10.93 6.93
CA SER A 8 91.84 -10.49 7.47
C SER A 8 90.72 -10.69 6.42
N THR A 9 89.78 -11.57 6.70
CA THR A 9 88.54 -11.78 5.94
C THR A 9 87.52 -10.75 6.36
N LEU A 10 87.16 -9.82 5.49
CA LEU A 10 86.02 -8.89 5.62
C LEU A 10 84.69 -9.62 5.33
N LEU A 11 83.88 -9.79 6.36
CA LEU A 11 82.49 -10.21 6.25
C LEU A 11 81.60 -8.98 6.03
N PHE A 12 81.00 -8.89 4.89
CA PHE A 12 79.94 -7.95 4.62
C PHE A 12 78.60 -8.52 5.12
N PRO A 13 77.78 -7.79 5.90
CA PRO A 13 76.44 -8.27 6.23
C PRO A 13 75.49 -8.00 5.04
N LEU A 14 74.86 -9.09 4.56
CA LEU A 14 73.70 -9.01 3.64
C LEU A 14 72.51 -8.41 4.38
N ALA A 15 72.18 -7.17 4.11
CA ALA A 15 70.91 -6.58 4.56
C ALA A 15 69.78 -7.16 3.72
N ALA A 16 68.97 -8.04 4.31
CA ALA A 16 67.71 -8.52 3.71
C ALA A 16 66.68 -7.40 3.81
N LEU A 17 66.40 -6.76 2.66
CA LEU A 17 65.21 -5.87 2.49
C LEU A 17 63.96 -6.74 2.49
N SER A 18 63.27 -6.82 3.62
CA SER A 18 61.88 -7.32 3.72
C SER A 18 60.95 -6.28 3.11
N LEU A 19 60.49 -6.52 1.87
CA LEU A 19 59.39 -5.83 1.27
C LEU A 19 58.11 -6.16 2.04
N VAL A 20 57.74 -5.28 2.97
CA VAL A 20 56.42 -5.29 3.58
C VAL A 20 55.44 -4.82 2.49
N SER A 21 54.81 -5.79 1.82
CA SER A 21 53.66 -5.53 0.97
C SER A 21 52.50 -5.08 1.86
N CYS A 22 52.27 -3.79 1.96
CA CYS A 22 51.04 -3.23 2.49
C CYS A 22 49.92 -3.58 1.54
N ASN A 23 49.28 -4.71 1.77
CA ASN A 23 47.97 -5.01 1.20
C ASN A 23 46.99 -4.04 1.87
N SER A 24 46.86 -2.83 1.34
CA SER A 24 45.74 -1.95 1.65
C SER A 24 44.49 -2.62 1.08
N GLN A 25 43.85 -3.49 1.87
CA GLN A 25 42.44 -3.76 1.65
C GLN A 25 41.76 -2.39 1.65
N LYS A 26 41.38 -1.89 0.46
CA LYS A 26 40.39 -0.81 0.36
C LYS A 26 39.20 -1.31 1.19
N LYS A 27 38.95 -0.72 2.36
CA LYS A 27 37.64 -0.81 2.98
C LYS A 27 36.66 -0.44 1.88
N GLU A 28 35.87 -1.38 1.42
CA GLU A 28 34.70 -1.06 0.60
C GLU A 28 33.94 0.01 1.39
N GLU A 29 33.88 1.19 0.86
CA GLU A 29 33.06 2.26 1.40
C GLU A 29 31.63 1.71 1.43
N VAL A 30 31.06 1.54 2.63
CA VAL A 30 29.72 1.00 2.79
C VAL A 30 28.77 2.02 2.16
N ARG A 31 28.45 1.79 0.90
CA ARG A 31 27.52 2.64 0.14
C ARG A 31 26.15 2.58 0.79
N GLN A 32 25.57 3.74 1.12
CA GLN A 32 24.21 3.82 1.62
C GLN A 32 23.23 3.13 0.65
N PRO A 33 22.21 2.41 1.16
CA PRO A 33 21.24 1.77 0.28
C PRO A 33 20.37 2.80 -0.44
N ASN A 34 20.04 2.53 -1.67
CA ASN A 34 18.92 3.19 -2.32
C ASN A 34 17.60 2.64 -1.75
N ILE A 35 16.53 3.41 -1.88
CA ILE A 35 15.19 3.02 -1.41
C ILE A 35 14.20 3.21 -2.55
N ILE A 36 13.43 2.17 -2.87
CA ILE A 36 12.24 2.26 -3.71
C ILE A 36 11.05 1.77 -2.91
N PHE A 37 10.14 2.67 -2.62
CA PHE A 37 8.88 2.39 -1.97
C PHE A 37 7.78 2.29 -3.02
N MET A 38 7.44 1.05 -3.38
CA MET A 38 6.39 0.73 -4.34
C MET A 38 5.06 0.59 -3.60
N MET A 39 4.09 1.41 -3.94
CA MET A 39 2.77 1.35 -3.33
C MET A 39 1.67 1.40 -4.39
N THR A 40 0.70 0.53 -4.23
CA THR A 40 -0.55 0.52 -4.99
C THR A 40 -1.70 1.11 -4.19
N ASP A 41 -2.83 1.33 -4.83
CA ASP A 41 -4.05 1.82 -4.23
C ASP A 41 -5.10 0.70 -4.26
N ASP A 42 -5.60 0.30 -3.08
CA ASP A 42 -6.63 -0.74 -2.95
C ASP A 42 -6.18 -2.17 -3.35
N HIS A 43 -4.92 -2.54 -3.13
CA HIS A 43 -4.45 -3.89 -3.44
C HIS A 43 -4.41 -4.78 -2.20
N THR A 44 -5.22 -5.82 -2.20
CA THR A 44 -5.33 -6.78 -1.11
C THR A 44 -4.40 -7.99 -1.29
N THR A 45 -3.99 -8.60 -0.17
CA THR A 45 -3.14 -9.80 -0.15
C THR A 45 -3.72 -10.99 -0.92
N GLN A 46 -5.04 -11.11 -1.03
CA GLN A 46 -5.72 -12.19 -1.74
C GLN A 46 -5.46 -12.18 -3.25
N ALA A 47 -5.15 -11.02 -3.82
CA ALA A 47 -4.82 -10.84 -5.23
C ALA A 47 -3.30 -10.95 -5.51
N MET A 48 -2.52 -11.50 -4.56
CA MET A 48 -1.08 -11.73 -4.69
C MET A 48 -0.75 -13.20 -4.47
N SER A 49 -0.07 -13.83 -5.46
CA SER A 49 0.27 -15.26 -5.38
C SER A 49 1.24 -15.60 -4.24
N CYS A 50 2.15 -14.70 -3.86
CA CYS A 50 3.06 -14.92 -2.72
C CYS A 50 2.36 -15.02 -1.35
N TYR A 51 1.11 -14.56 -1.22
CA TYR A 51 0.28 -14.74 -0.02
C TYR A 51 -0.61 -15.99 -0.10
N GLY A 52 -0.41 -16.86 -1.09
CA GLY A 52 -1.24 -18.03 -1.32
C GLY A 52 -2.55 -17.72 -2.06
N GLY A 53 -2.70 -16.51 -2.59
CA GLY A 53 -3.83 -16.12 -3.44
C GLY A 53 -3.86 -16.95 -4.73
N ASN A 54 -5.01 -17.56 -5.02
CA ASN A 54 -5.21 -18.40 -6.20
C ASN A 54 -6.01 -17.69 -7.30
N LEU A 55 -6.24 -16.38 -7.17
CA LEU A 55 -7.05 -15.61 -8.10
C LEU A 55 -6.28 -15.34 -9.40
N ILE A 56 -5.04 -14.90 -9.30
CA ILE A 56 -4.12 -14.67 -10.42
C ILE A 56 -2.67 -14.98 -10.00
N GLN A 57 -1.77 -15.06 -10.99
CA GLN A 57 -0.34 -15.12 -10.74
C GLN A 57 0.27 -13.72 -10.80
N THR A 58 1.14 -13.40 -9.83
CA THR A 58 1.87 -12.12 -9.73
C THR A 58 3.39 -12.38 -9.62
N PRO A 59 4.02 -12.92 -10.69
CA PRO A 59 5.39 -13.45 -10.61
C PRO A 59 6.45 -12.42 -10.25
N ASN A 60 6.23 -11.14 -10.57
CA ASN A 60 7.19 -10.09 -10.25
C ASN A 60 7.08 -9.61 -8.80
N MET A 61 5.88 -9.60 -8.22
CA MET A 61 5.68 -9.44 -6.78
C MET A 61 6.23 -10.64 -6.02
N ASP A 62 6.00 -11.86 -6.52
CA ASP A 62 6.56 -13.09 -5.96
C ASP A 62 8.09 -13.06 -5.96
N ARG A 63 8.73 -12.48 -6.98
CA ARG A 63 10.17 -12.28 -7.03
C ARG A 63 10.66 -11.46 -5.82
N ILE A 64 10.00 -10.36 -5.48
CA ILE A 64 10.36 -9.53 -4.32
C ILE A 64 10.25 -10.35 -3.02
N ALA A 65 9.16 -11.11 -2.85
CA ALA A 65 8.94 -11.96 -1.68
C ALA A 65 9.97 -13.09 -1.58
N ASN A 66 10.25 -13.78 -2.69
CA ASN A 66 11.15 -14.92 -2.74
C ASN A 66 12.63 -14.54 -2.57
N GLU A 67 13.02 -13.36 -3.07
CA GLU A 67 14.37 -12.80 -2.90
C GLU A 67 14.49 -11.94 -1.63
N GLY A 68 13.43 -11.83 -0.82
CA GLY A 68 13.33 -11.01 0.38
C GLY A 68 12.52 -11.65 1.49
N ILE A 69 11.68 -10.85 2.13
CA ILE A 69 10.81 -11.25 3.24
C ILE A 69 9.36 -10.85 2.96
N ARG A 70 8.40 -11.69 3.39
CA ARG A 70 6.98 -11.40 3.43
C ARG A 70 6.51 -11.23 4.89
N PHE A 71 5.76 -10.17 5.16
CA PHE A 71 5.06 -9.99 6.42
C PHE A 71 3.61 -10.47 6.30
N ASP A 72 3.20 -11.35 7.20
CA ASP A 72 1.83 -11.89 7.20
C ASP A 72 0.86 -10.99 7.97
N ASN A 73 1.36 -10.11 8.84
CA ASN A 73 0.59 -9.24 9.73
C ASN A 73 1.02 -7.77 9.60
N CYS A 74 0.73 -7.14 8.45
CA CYS A 74 0.91 -5.71 8.27
C CYS A 74 -0.46 -5.03 8.18
N TYR A 75 -0.66 -3.93 8.94
CA TYR A 75 -1.95 -3.29 9.10
C TYR A 75 -1.91 -1.80 8.82
N ALA A 76 -2.91 -1.32 8.09
CA ALA A 76 -3.19 0.11 7.98
C ALA A 76 -3.75 0.62 9.31
N VAL A 77 -3.31 1.81 9.75
CA VAL A 77 -3.80 2.44 10.99
C VAL A 77 -5.04 3.32 10.77
N ASN A 78 -5.32 3.66 9.51
CA ASN A 78 -6.55 4.26 9.01
C ASN A 78 -6.68 3.81 7.55
N ALA A 79 -7.64 2.93 7.26
CA ALA A 79 -7.80 2.29 5.95
C ALA A 79 -8.56 3.21 4.97
N LEU A 80 -7.97 4.36 4.69
CA LEU A 80 -8.42 5.36 3.74
C LEU A 80 -7.20 5.97 3.05
N SER A 81 -7.23 6.07 1.73
CA SER A 81 -6.02 6.32 0.91
C SER A 81 -5.20 7.55 1.35
N GLY A 82 -5.81 8.74 1.46
CA GLY A 82 -5.10 9.94 1.89
C GLY A 82 -4.52 9.82 3.31
N PRO A 83 -5.33 9.51 4.33
CA PRO A 83 -4.86 9.31 5.70
C PRO A 83 -3.76 8.26 5.84
N SER A 84 -3.88 7.10 5.18
CA SER A 84 -2.84 6.08 5.18
C SER A 84 -1.52 6.61 4.62
N ARG A 85 -1.57 7.32 3.49
CA ARG A 85 -0.38 7.95 2.85
C ARG A 85 0.27 8.98 3.76
N ALA A 86 -0.51 9.80 4.46
CA ALA A 86 -0.02 10.76 5.45
C ALA A 86 0.67 10.04 6.63
N CYS A 87 0.07 8.94 7.13
CA CYS A 87 0.67 8.12 8.19
C CYS A 87 2.01 7.51 7.76
N ILE A 88 2.10 7.02 6.52
CA ILE A 88 3.34 6.48 5.94
C ILE A 88 4.43 7.57 5.87
N LEU A 89 4.09 8.76 5.37
CA LEU A 89 5.05 9.85 5.22
C LEU A 89 5.60 10.36 6.55
N THR A 90 4.72 10.48 7.54
CA THR A 90 5.06 11.11 8.83
C THR A 90 5.53 10.11 9.89
N GLY A 91 5.22 8.82 9.74
CA GLY A 91 5.38 7.81 10.80
C GLY A 91 4.46 8.05 11.99
N LYS A 92 3.37 8.81 11.81
CA LYS A 92 2.41 9.22 12.85
C LYS A 92 0.99 8.81 12.49
N PHE A 93 0.20 8.49 13.50
CA PHE A 93 -1.23 8.25 13.33
C PHE A 93 -1.98 9.50 12.86
N SER A 94 -3.17 9.32 12.27
CA SER A 94 -3.98 10.41 11.71
C SER A 94 -4.33 11.51 12.73
N HIS A 95 -4.57 11.17 14.00
CA HIS A 95 -4.85 12.14 15.06
C HIS A 95 -3.64 13.00 15.44
N GLU A 96 -2.41 12.55 15.18
CA GLU A 96 -1.19 13.32 15.44
C GLU A 96 -0.70 14.07 14.19
N ASN A 97 -0.87 13.51 12.98
CA ASN A 97 -0.49 14.21 11.76
C ASN A 97 -1.59 15.15 11.23
N GLY A 98 -2.81 15.10 11.80
CA GLY A 98 -3.93 15.97 11.50
C GLY A 98 -4.67 15.66 10.19
N PHE A 99 -4.35 14.55 9.49
CA PHE A 99 -4.99 14.19 8.23
C PHE A 99 -5.85 12.94 8.40
N THR A 100 -7.14 13.14 8.69
CA THR A 100 -8.06 12.09 9.12
C THR A 100 -9.01 11.59 8.03
N ASP A 101 -9.12 12.32 6.91
CA ASP A 101 -10.10 12.07 5.84
C ASP A 101 -9.59 12.51 4.46
N ASN A 102 -10.29 12.12 3.40
CA ASN A 102 -9.93 12.44 2.01
C ASN A 102 -10.39 13.83 1.55
N ALA A 103 -11.12 14.58 2.36
CA ALA A 103 -11.61 15.92 2.00
C ALA A 103 -10.70 17.05 2.50
N SER A 104 -9.85 16.76 3.47
CA SER A 104 -8.90 17.71 4.05
C SER A 104 -7.65 17.86 3.18
N THR A 105 -6.87 18.91 3.42
CA THR A 105 -5.55 19.11 2.81
C THR A 105 -4.46 18.73 3.82
N PHE A 106 -3.55 17.88 3.41
CA PHE A 106 -2.40 17.50 4.24
C PHE A 106 -1.48 18.70 4.47
N ASN A 107 -1.10 18.94 5.74
CA ASN A 107 -0.09 19.94 6.05
C ASN A 107 1.30 19.42 5.63
N GLY A 108 1.74 19.83 4.45
CA GLY A 108 3.03 19.45 3.90
C GLY A 108 4.23 20.05 4.64
N ASP A 109 4.06 21.07 5.49
CA ASP A 109 5.17 21.71 6.22
C ASP A 109 5.69 20.87 7.39
N GLN A 110 4.88 19.92 7.87
CA GLN A 110 5.32 19.01 8.93
C GLN A 110 6.47 18.09 8.47
N GLN A 111 7.17 17.52 9.44
CA GLN A 111 8.27 16.61 9.18
C GLN A 111 7.80 15.30 8.54
N THR A 112 8.47 14.89 7.47
CA THR A 112 8.24 13.63 6.76
C THR A 112 9.57 12.94 6.49
N PHE A 113 9.56 11.61 6.35
CA PHE A 113 10.81 10.87 6.11
C PHE A 113 11.53 11.27 4.81
N PRO A 114 10.85 11.64 3.70
CA PRO A 114 11.54 12.12 2.51
C PRO A 114 12.35 13.40 2.74
N LYS A 115 11.81 14.35 3.55
CA LYS A 115 12.56 15.57 3.93
C LYS A 115 13.83 15.25 4.69
N LEU A 116 13.77 14.29 5.62
CA LEU A 116 14.93 13.86 6.41
C LEU A 116 15.97 13.14 5.56
N LEU A 117 15.53 12.28 4.63
CA LEU A 117 16.44 11.62 3.68
C LEU A 117 17.07 12.62 2.72
N GLN A 118 16.33 13.62 2.22
CA GLN A 118 16.86 14.69 1.37
C GLN A 118 17.95 15.48 2.12
N GLN A 119 17.70 15.85 3.37
CA GLN A 119 18.69 16.51 4.23
C GLN A 119 19.94 15.64 4.48
N ALA A 120 19.78 14.32 4.49
CA ALA A 120 20.87 13.35 4.61
C ALA A 120 21.61 13.07 3.28
N GLY A 121 21.27 13.80 2.20
CA GLY A 121 21.96 13.73 0.91
C GLY A 121 21.38 12.74 -0.08
N TYR A 122 20.22 12.13 0.19
CA TYR A 122 19.49 11.34 -0.79
C TYR A 122 18.91 12.23 -1.89
N GLN A 123 18.94 11.76 -3.12
CA GLN A 123 18.05 12.29 -4.16
C GLN A 123 16.66 11.68 -3.98
N THR A 124 15.64 12.54 -3.89
CA THR A 124 14.28 12.11 -3.56
C THR A 124 13.33 12.33 -4.73
N ALA A 125 12.48 11.36 -5.00
CA ALA A 125 11.44 11.46 -6.03
C ALA A 125 10.08 10.94 -5.56
N MET A 126 9.00 11.62 -6.02
CA MET A 126 7.62 11.16 -5.86
C MET A 126 6.98 11.00 -7.25
N ILE A 127 6.60 9.77 -7.62
CA ILE A 127 6.09 9.46 -8.95
C ILE A 127 4.80 8.65 -8.84
N GLY A 128 3.71 9.19 -9.39
CA GLY A 128 2.40 8.55 -9.45
C GLY A 128 1.36 9.15 -8.51
N LYS A 129 0.56 8.32 -7.82
CA LYS A 129 -0.55 8.80 -6.99
C LYS A 129 -0.05 9.42 -5.68
N TRP A 130 -0.36 10.70 -5.49
CA TRP A 130 -0.08 11.45 -4.26
C TRP A 130 -1.27 11.46 -3.30
N HIS A 131 -2.38 12.03 -3.70
CA HIS A 131 -3.68 12.04 -3.00
C HIS A 131 -3.65 12.67 -1.59
N LEU A 132 -2.96 13.79 -1.45
CA LEU A 132 -2.88 14.55 -0.19
C LEU A 132 -3.37 15.99 -0.34
N ILE A 133 -3.85 16.38 -1.52
CA ILE A 133 -4.40 17.72 -1.86
C ILE A 133 -3.40 18.85 -1.59
N SER A 134 -2.14 18.53 -1.41
CA SER A 134 -1.03 19.46 -1.19
C SER A 134 0.11 19.16 -2.15
N GLU A 135 0.90 20.17 -2.46
CA GLU A 135 2.11 19.97 -3.25
C GLU A 135 3.12 19.08 -2.51
N PRO A 136 3.78 18.11 -3.19
CA PRO A 136 4.81 17.29 -2.56
C PRO A 136 5.99 18.12 -2.06
N GLN A 137 6.38 17.93 -0.80
CA GLN A 137 7.55 18.56 -0.20
C GLN A 137 8.58 17.51 0.25
N GLY A 138 9.88 17.87 0.15
CA GLY A 138 10.99 16.96 0.48
C GLY A 138 11.36 16.05 -0.68
N PHE A 139 11.06 16.48 -1.92
CA PHE A 139 11.39 15.77 -3.15
C PHE A 139 12.14 16.70 -4.11
N ASP A 140 13.21 16.19 -4.70
CA ASP A 140 13.98 16.90 -5.73
C ASP A 140 13.28 16.86 -7.09
N HIS A 141 12.45 15.82 -7.29
CA HIS A 141 11.61 15.65 -8.47
C HIS A 141 10.27 15.02 -8.07
N TRP A 142 9.18 15.51 -8.65
CA TRP A 142 7.90 14.88 -8.49
C TRP A 142 7.04 14.97 -9.74
N SER A 143 6.31 13.89 -10.02
CA SER A 143 5.34 13.80 -11.10
C SER A 143 4.13 13.04 -10.58
N ILE A 144 3.10 13.76 -10.13
CA ILE A 144 1.94 13.21 -9.45
C ILE A 144 0.71 13.23 -10.34
N LEU A 145 -0.12 12.21 -10.23
CA LEU A 145 -1.42 12.17 -10.91
C LEU A 145 -2.29 13.34 -10.45
N SER A 146 -2.88 14.05 -11.40
CA SER A 146 -3.86 15.10 -11.15
C SER A 146 -5.24 14.70 -11.72
N GLY A 147 -6.24 15.56 -11.55
CA GLY A 147 -7.61 15.24 -11.96
C GLY A 147 -8.34 14.32 -10.96
N GLN A 148 -9.67 14.33 -11.01
CA GLN A 148 -10.53 13.56 -10.10
C GLN A 148 -10.10 13.64 -8.62
N HIS A 149 -9.83 14.83 -8.09
CA HIS A 149 -9.28 15.03 -6.74
C HIS A 149 -7.98 14.23 -6.47
N GLU A 150 -7.01 14.31 -7.40
CA GLU A 150 -5.72 13.59 -7.38
C GLU A 150 -5.83 12.05 -7.44
N GLN A 151 -7.01 11.52 -7.79
CA GLN A 151 -7.15 10.08 -8.08
C GLN A 151 -6.52 9.70 -9.43
N GLY A 152 -6.48 10.67 -10.37
CA GLY A 152 -5.99 10.47 -11.73
C GLY A 152 -6.89 9.60 -12.60
N ASP A 153 -6.57 9.54 -13.88
CA ASP A 153 -7.23 8.69 -14.88
C ASP A 153 -6.35 7.50 -15.27
N TYR A 154 -6.97 6.39 -15.68
CA TYR A 154 -6.24 5.22 -16.17
C TYR A 154 -5.67 5.41 -17.58
N TYR A 155 -6.37 6.19 -18.42
CA TYR A 155 -5.98 6.45 -19.80
C TYR A 155 -5.70 7.92 -20.01
N ASP A 156 -4.68 8.24 -20.77
CA ASP A 156 -4.22 9.60 -21.06
C ASP A 156 -4.22 10.49 -19.80
N PRO A 157 -3.54 10.06 -18.72
CA PRO A 157 -3.62 10.72 -17.42
C PRO A 157 -3.02 12.12 -17.44
N ASP A 158 -3.61 12.97 -16.62
CA ASP A 158 -3.05 14.28 -16.28
C ASP A 158 -2.06 14.15 -15.13
N PHE A 159 -0.95 14.88 -15.21
CA PHE A 159 0.04 14.96 -14.15
C PHE A 159 0.32 16.43 -13.78
N TRP A 160 0.66 16.64 -12.53
CA TRP A 160 1.49 17.74 -12.10
C TRP A 160 2.93 17.24 -12.02
N GLU A 161 3.85 17.85 -12.75
CA GLU A 161 5.28 17.52 -12.75
C GLU A 161 6.09 18.78 -12.42
N ASP A 162 6.70 18.80 -11.24
CA ASP A 162 7.48 19.93 -10.73
C ASP A 162 6.75 21.28 -10.92
N GLY A 163 5.46 21.34 -10.56
CA GLY A 163 4.60 22.51 -10.66
C GLY A 163 4.01 22.80 -12.04
N LYS A 164 4.22 21.92 -13.03
CA LYS A 164 3.67 22.08 -14.39
C LYS A 164 2.63 21.01 -14.67
N HIS A 165 1.47 21.43 -15.18
CA HIS A 165 0.44 20.51 -15.66
C HIS A 165 0.83 19.93 -17.02
N ILE A 166 0.82 18.61 -17.14
CA ILE A 166 1.09 17.87 -18.38
C ILE A 166 0.05 16.78 -18.59
N VAL A 167 -0.25 16.45 -19.83
CA VAL A 167 -1.10 15.31 -20.20
C VAL A 167 -0.24 14.32 -20.96
N GLU A 168 -0.19 13.09 -20.46
CA GLU A 168 0.56 12.01 -21.08
C GLU A 168 -0.37 11.07 -21.83
N LYS A 169 0.05 10.60 -23.02
CA LYS A 169 -0.71 9.65 -23.83
C LYS A 169 -0.36 8.22 -23.46
N GLY A 170 -1.37 7.41 -23.13
CA GLY A 170 -1.20 5.99 -22.84
C GLY A 170 -1.90 5.55 -21.55
N TYR A 171 -1.41 4.45 -20.98
CA TYR A 171 -1.97 3.84 -19.78
C TYR A 171 -1.18 4.26 -18.53
N ALA A 172 -1.87 4.73 -17.51
CA ALA A 172 -1.26 5.37 -16.34
C ALA A 172 -0.18 4.51 -15.66
N THR A 173 -0.43 3.20 -15.46
CA THR A 173 0.53 2.30 -14.81
C THR A 173 1.84 2.18 -15.60
N ASP A 174 1.76 2.16 -16.93
CA ASP A 174 2.93 2.11 -17.82
C ASP A 174 3.70 3.44 -17.76
N ILE A 175 2.98 4.56 -17.85
CA ILE A 175 3.55 5.92 -17.83
C ILE A 175 4.27 6.21 -16.49
N ILE A 176 3.66 5.85 -15.36
CA ILE A 176 4.28 5.99 -14.04
C ILE A 176 5.62 5.23 -13.99
N THR A 177 5.67 4.04 -14.59
CA THR A 177 6.89 3.24 -14.67
C THR A 177 7.93 3.88 -15.59
N ASP A 178 7.53 4.41 -16.74
CA ASP A 178 8.44 5.13 -17.66
C ASP A 178 9.05 6.35 -16.97
N LYS A 179 8.24 7.11 -16.21
CA LYS A 179 8.73 8.25 -15.42
C LYS A 179 9.70 7.82 -14.31
N ALA A 180 9.43 6.71 -13.64
CA ALA A 180 10.33 6.14 -12.63
C ALA A 180 11.69 5.74 -13.25
N ILE A 181 11.68 5.07 -14.39
CA ILE A 181 12.89 4.72 -15.12
C ILE A 181 13.64 5.98 -15.59
N LYS A 182 12.93 6.97 -16.10
CA LYS A 182 13.51 8.25 -16.53
C LYS A 182 14.20 8.99 -15.36
N PHE A 183 13.61 9.00 -14.17
CA PHE A 183 14.27 9.53 -12.97
C PHE A 183 15.56 8.77 -12.66
N LEU A 184 15.55 7.44 -12.71
CA LEU A 184 16.73 6.62 -12.47
C LEU A 184 17.83 6.85 -13.52
N GLU A 185 17.49 7.14 -14.77
CA GLU A 185 18.44 7.49 -15.84
C GLU A 185 19.11 8.84 -15.60
N GLY A 186 18.34 9.82 -15.17
CA GLY A 186 18.80 11.21 -14.97
C GLY A 186 19.46 11.50 -13.62
N ARG A 187 19.44 10.55 -12.66
CA ARG A 187 19.95 10.78 -11.30
C ARG A 187 21.47 11.00 -11.25
N ASP A 188 21.95 11.65 -10.22
CA ASP A 188 23.38 11.65 -9.87
C ASP A 188 23.77 10.28 -9.29
N LYS A 189 24.58 9.53 -10.03
CA LYS A 189 24.99 8.16 -9.68
C LYS A 189 25.90 8.09 -8.45
N ASN A 190 26.41 9.23 -7.97
CA ASN A 190 27.26 9.30 -6.77
C ASN A 190 26.45 9.47 -5.48
N LYS A 191 25.14 9.69 -5.58
CA LYS A 191 24.24 9.85 -4.44
C LYS A 191 23.30 8.66 -4.31
N PRO A 192 22.94 8.26 -3.09
CA PRO A 192 21.82 7.36 -2.89
C PRO A 192 20.50 8.05 -3.29
N PHE A 193 19.48 7.27 -3.62
CA PHE A 193 18.16 7.82 -3.93
C PHE A 193 17.07 7.17 -3.10
N CYS A 194 15.99 7.94 -2.86
CA CYS A 194 14.72 7.45 -2.32
C CYS A 194 13.60 7.81 -3.30
N MET A 195 12.98 6.82 -3.89
CA MET A 195 11.88 7.00 -4.83
C MET A 195 10.59 6.39 -4.28
N MET A 196 9.55 7.22 -4.14
CA MET A 196 8.18 6.79 -3.91
C MET A 196 7.54 6.54 -5.28
N TYR A 197 7.30 5.26 -5.59
CA TYR A 197 6.72 4.79 -6.85
C TYR A 197 5.31 4.28 -6.57
N HIS A 198 4.31 5.14 -6.83
CA HIS A 198 2.94 4.93 -6.41
C HIS A 198 2.00 4.75 -7.59
N GLN A 199 1.42 3.56 -7.72
CA GLN A 199 0.44 3.25 -8.75
C GLN A 199 -0.98 3.66 -8.33
N LYS A 200 -1.80 4.11 -9.30
CA LYS A 200 -3.24 4.25 -9.13
C LYS A 200 -3.94 2.89 -9.05
N ALA A 201 -3.52 1.96 -9.91
CA ALA A 201 -4.10 0.62 -9.98
C ALA A 201 -3.85 -0.17 -8.68
N PRO A 202 -4.79 -1.01 -8.24
CA PRO A 202 -6.08 -1.33 -8.85
C PRO A 202 -7.31 -0.54 -8.32
N HIS A 203 -7.17 0.75 -7.98
CA HIS A 203 -8.29 1.58 -7.47
C HIS A 203 -9.49 1.60 -8.43
N ARG A 204 -10.70 1.73 -7.86
CA ARG A 204 -11.96 1.98 -8.57
C ARG A 204 -11.77 3.10 -9.62
N ASN A 205 -12.21 3.00 -10.85
CA ASN A 205 -13.21 2.08 -11.40
C ASN A 205 -12.63 0.88 -12.20
N TRP A 206 -11.44 0.42 -11.85
CA TRP A 206 -10.83 -0.80 -12.42
C TRP A 206 -10.87 -0.85 -13.96
N MET A 207 -10.10 0.00 -14.61
CA MET A 207 -9.99 0.01 -16.07
C MET A 207 -8.72 -0.73 -16.49
N PRO A 208 -8.82 -1.93 -17.08
CA PRO A 208 -7.66 -2.72 -17.46
C PRO A 208 -6.79 -2.04 -18.52
N ALA A 209 -5.51 -2.36 -18.54
CA ALA A 209 -4.64 -1.94 -19.64
C ALA A 209 -5.14 -2.47 -21.00
N PRO A 210 -4.85 -1.81 -22.13
CA PRO A 210 -5.34 -2.24 -23.46
C PRO A 210 -5.03 -3.70 -23.78
N ARG A 211 -3.87 -4.21 -23.32
CA ARG A 211 -3.44 -5.60 -23.49
C ARG A 211 -4.21 -6.60 -22.62
N HIS A 212 -4.79 -6.13 -21.51
CA HIS A 212 -5.54 -6.98 -20.56
C HIS A 212 -7.07 -6.86 -20.69
N LEU A 213 -7.57 -5.96 -21.54
CA LEU A 213 -9.01 -5.86 -21.80
C LEU A 213 -9.58 -7.20 -22.25
N GLY A 214 -10.53 -7.73 -21.47
CA GLY A 214 -11.23 -8.98 -21.75
C GLY A 214 -10.47 -10.26 -21.44
N ILE A 215 -9.27 -10.18 -20.86
CA ILE A 215 -8.42 -11.36 -20.57
C ILE A 215 -9.13 -12.40 -19.69
N PHE A 216 -10.02 -11.96 -18.81
CA PHE A 216 -10.79 -12.80 -17.89
C PHE A 216 -12.26 -13.00 -18.27
N ASN A 217 -12.70 -12.63 -19.48
CA ASN A 217 -14.11 -12.73 -19.85
C ASN A 217 -14.69 -14.15 -19.72
N ASN A 218 -13.86 -15.16 -19.93
CA ASN A 218 -14.24 -16.59 -19.82
C ASN A 218 -13.79 -17.24 -18.50
N THR A 219 -13.29 -16.46 -17.55
CA THR A 219 -12.84 -16.95 -16.25
C THR A 219 -13.96 -16.79 -15.22
N THR A 220 -14.18 -17.83 -14.42
CA THR A 220 -15.03 -17.78 -13.24
C THR A 220 -14.14 -17.80 -12.00
N PHE A 221 -14.22 -16.77 -11.19
CA PHE A 221 -13.49 -16.66 -9.95
C PHE A 221 -14.26 -17.30 -8.79
N PRO A 222 -13.57 -17.92 -7.81
CA PRO A 222 -14.23 -18.46 -6.62
C PRO A 222 -14.91 -17.34 -5.83
N GLU A 223 -16.13 -17.59 -5.41
CA GLU A 223 -16.88 -16.67 -4.55
C GLU A 223 -16.43 -16.83 -3.09
N PRO A 224 -16.25 -15.73 -2.32
CA PRO A 224 -16.03 -15.84 -0.90
C PRO A 224 -17.23 -16.54 -0.22
N ALA A 225 -16.98 -17.35 0.80
CA ALA A 225 -18.03 -18.09 1.46
C ALA A 225 -19.08 -17.20 2.15
N ASN A 226 -18.73 -15.94 2.44
CA ASN A 226 -19.57 -14.90 3.02
C ASN A 226 -20.03 -13.83 2.01
N LEU A 227 -20.01 -14.13 0.70
CA LEU A 227 -20.54 -13.21 -0.33
C LEU A 227 -22.03 -12.85 -0.09
N PHE A 228 -22.80 -13.76 0.48
CA PHE A 228 -24.24 -13.58 0.77
C PHE A 228 -24.48 -13.41 2.27
N ASP A 229 -23.63 -12.66 2.93
CA ASP A 229 -23.71 -12.36 4.35
C ASP A 229 -24.98 -11.56 4.68
N ASP A 230 -25.71 -11.96 5.71
CA ASP A 230 -26.92 -11.29 6.19
C ASP A 230 -26.67 -10.42 7.43
N TYR A 231 -25.41 -10.37 7.87
CA TYR A 231 -24.93 -9.64 9.04
C TYR A 231 -25.55 -10.08 10.37
N GLU A 232 -26.11 -11.29 10.44
CA GLU A 232 -26.61 -11.85 11.68
C GLU A 232 -25.50 -11.94 12.74
N GLY A 233 -25.81 -11.57 13.97
CA GLY A 233 -24.83 -11.59 15.07
C GLY A 233 -23.83 -10.42 15.10
N ARG A 234 -23.94 -9.45 14.19
CA ARG A 234 -23.12 -8.22 14.19
C ARG A 234 -23.95 -6.97 14.48
N GLY A 235 -23.23 -5.87 14.79
CA GLY A 235 -23.81 -4.60 15.15
C GLY A 235 -24.48 -3.85 13.99
N ARG A 236 -24.94 -2.64 14.28
CA ARG A 236 -25.57 -1.74 13.30
C ARG A 236 -24.58 -1.28 12.24
N ALA A 237 -23.29 -1.13 12.56
CA ALA A 237 -22.29 -0.67 11.61
C ALA A 237 -22.24 -1.56 10.36
N ALA A 238 -22.22 -2.89 10.52
CA ALA A 238 -22.23 -3.84 9.42
C ALA A 238 -23.53 -3.83 8.59
N ARG A 239 -24.66 -3.48 9.21
CA ARG A 239 -25.99 -3.43 8.55
C ARG A 239 -26.32 -2.10 7.88
N GLU A 240 -25.78 -0.98 8.42
CA GLU A 240 -26.11 0.37 7.97
C GLU A 240 -25.11 0.96 6.97
N GLN A 241 -24.04 0.22 6.65
CA GLN A 241 -23.09 0.62 5.63
C GLN A 241 -23.70 0.58 4.22
N ASP A 242 -23.08 1.31 3.28
CA ASP A 242 -23.48 1.35 1.88
C ASP A 242 -22.28 1.06 0.96
N MET A 243 -21.73 -0.17 1.04
CA MET A 243 -20.65 -0.65 0.16
C MET A 243 -20.92 -2.06 -0.37
N SER A 244 -22.22 -2.39 -0.57
CA SER A 244 -22.60 -3.70 -1.04
C SER A 244 -22.43 -3.88 -2.55
N ILE A 245 -22.00 -5.07 -2.96
CA ILE A 245 -21.98 -5.47 -4.38
C ILE A 245 -23.39 -5.43 -4.97
N GLU A 246 -24.41 -5.77 -4.18
CA GLU A 246 -25.78 -5.81 -4.64
C GLU A 246 -26.31 -4.43 -5.06
N HIS A 247 -26.15 -3.43 -4.18
CA HIS A 247 -26.84 -2.14 -4.34
C HIS A 247 -25.93 -1.00 -4.77
N THR A 248 -24.65 -1.02 -4.37
CA THR A 248 -23.75 0.13 -4.50
C THR A 248 -22.85 0.06 -5.73
N LEU A 249 -22.51 -1.14 -6.24
CA LEU A 249 -21.84 -1.24 -7.54
C LEU A 249 -22.76 -0.69 -8.64
N THR A 250 -22.33 0.43 -9.24
CA THR A 250 -23.13 1.13 -10.27
C THR A 250 -23.03 0.45 -11.64
N ASN A 251 -24.11 0.53 -12.41
CA ASN A 251 -24.18 -0.09 -13.73
C ASN A 251 -23.25 0.56 -14.74
N ASP A 252 -23.11 1.87 -14.70
CA ASP A 252 -22.26 2.64 -15.61
C ASP A 252 -20.79 2.61 -15.20
N TRP A 253 -20.47 3.12 -14.02
CA TRP A 253 -19.09 3.35 -13.59
C TRP A 253 -18.33 2.06 -13.24
N ASP A 254 -18.94 1.17 -12.46
CA ASP A 254 -18.29 -0.04 -11.98
C ASP A 254 -18.43 -1.21 -12.95
N LEU A 255 -19.64 -1.44 -13.43
CA LEU A 255 -19.96 -2.58 -14.29
C LEU A 255 -19.84 -2.27 -15.79
N LYS A 256 -19.69 -0.99 -16.17
CA LYS A 256 -19.48 -0.51 -17.56
C LYS A 256 -20.57 -0.97 -18.53
N LEU A 257 -21.84 -0.87 -18.09
CA LEU A 257 -23.01 -1.37 -18.82
C LEU A 257 -23.62 -0.34 -19.78
N MET A 258 -22.80 0.54 -20.33
CA MET A 258 -23.21 1.51 -21.36
C MET A 258 -22.52 1.23 -22.69
N THR A 259 -23.29 1.27 -23.76
CA THR A 259 -22.76 1.25 -25.12
C THR A 259 -22.16 2.61 -25.49
N ARG A 260 -21.28 2.65 -26.50
CA ARG A 260 -20.77 3.92 -27.08
C ARG A 260 -21.91 4.87 -27.46
N GLU A 261 -22.95 4.37 -28.09
CA GLU A 261 -24.10 5.19 -28.51
C GLU A 261 -24.80 5.87 -27.32
N GLU A 262 -24.98 5.14 -26.20
CA GLU A 262 -25.57 5.69 -24.98
C GLU A 262 -24.67 6.73 -24.33
N MET A 263 -23.38 6.46 -24.26
CA MET A 263 -22.41 7.43 -23.75
C MET A 263 -22.34 8.71 -24.59
N LEU A 264 -22.49 8.60 -25.91
CA LEU A 264 -22.52 9.76 -26.81
C LEU A 264 -23.82 10.57 -26.69
N LYS A 265 -24.92 9.95 -26.25
CA LYS A 265 -26.21 10.64 -25.97
C LYS A 265 -26.17 11.39 -24.65
N ASP A 266 -25.38 10.92 -23.67
CA ASP A 266 -25.20 11.57 -22.38
C ASP A 266 -23.69 11.77 -22.10
N THR A 267 -23.15 12.83 -22.67
CA THR A 267 -21.71 13.17 -22.51
C THR A 267 -21.37 13.73 -21.13
N THR A 268 -22.36 13.91 -20.26
CA THR A 268 -22.15 14.31 -18.85
C THR A 268 -21.93 13.11 -17.95
N ASN A 269 -22.22 11.89 -18.43
CA ASN A 269 -21.99 10.67 -17.68
C ASN A 269 -20.50 10.49 -17.37
N ARG A 270 -20.20 10.11 -16.14
CA ARG A 270 -18.81 9.96 -15.68
C ARG A 270 -18.04 8.84 -16.40
N LEU A 271 -18.71 7.78 -16.87
CA LEU A 271 -18.04 6.75 -17.67
C LEU A 271 -17.55 7.33 -19.00
N TYR A 272 -18.37 8.19 -19.66
CA TYR A 272 -17.95 8.86 -20.89
C TYR A 272 -16.72 9.74 -20.66
N SER A 273 -16.61 10.39 -19.49
CA SER A 273 -15.47 11.27 -19.20
C SER A 273 -14.12 10.56 -19.25
N VAL A 274 -14.07 9.28 -18.82
CA VAL A 274 -12.87 8.44 -18.87
C VAL A 274 -12.76 7.65 -20.18
N TYR A 275 -13.89 7.21 -20.76
CA TYR A 275 -13.93 6.50 -22.03
C TYR A 275 -13.37 7.34 -23.19
N LYS A 276 -13.74 8.61 -23.29
CA LYS A 276 -13.26 9.53 -24.34
C LYS A 276 -11.76 9.80 -24.30
N ARG A 277 -11.07 9.48 -23.17
CA ARG A 277 -9.62 9.63 -23.04
C ARG A 277 -8.86 8.49 -23.73
N MET A 278 -9.51 7.37 -24.00
CA MET A 278 -8.89 6.25 -24.70
C MET A 278 -8.66 6.56 -26.18
N PRO A 279 -7.55 6.11 -26.77
CA PRO A 279 -7.39 6.07 -28.22
C PRO A 279 -8.52 5.29 -28.90
N ILE A 280 -8.86 5.63 -30.15
CA ILE A 280 -10.02 5.05 -30.84
C ILE A 280 -9.94 3.52 -30.97
N GLU A 281 -8.75 2.97 -31.20
CA GLU A 281 -8.51 1.54 -31.28
C GLU A 281 -8.75 0.83 -29.94
N VAL A 282 -8.51 1.53 -28.82
CA VAL A 282 -8.81 1.01 -27.48
C VAL A 282 -10.30 1.09 -27.19
N GLN A 283 -10.98 2.17 -27.62
CA GLN A 283 -12.44 2.28 -27.55
C GLN A 283 -13.13 1.17 -28.33
N ASP A 284 -12.67 0.86 -29.54
CA ASP A 284 -13.22 -0.22 -30.36
C ASP A 284 -13.05 -1.58 -29.70
N LYS A 285 -11.88 -1.83 -29.09
CA LYS A 285 -11.64 -3.04 -28.30
C LYS A 285 -12.53 -3.11 -27.05
N TRP A 286 -12.65 -1.99 -26.33
CA TRP A 286 -13.53 -1.86 -25.17
C TRP A 286 -14.97 -2.24 -25.52
N ASP A 287 -15.53 -1.64 -26.56
CA ASP A 287 -16.91 -1.91 -26.98
C ASP A 287 -17.13 -3.39 -27.32
N SER A 288 -16.19 -4.00 -28.02
CA SER A 288 -16.22 -5.42 -28.34
C SER A 288 -16.17 -6.31 -27.08
N VAL A 289 -15.29 -5.97 -26.13
CA VAL A 289 -15.08 -6.74 -24.90
C VAL A 289 -16.28 -6.70 -23.96
N TYR A 290 -16.91 -5.51 -23.81
CA TYR A 290 -18.03 -5.32 -22.90
C TYR A 290 -19.41 -5.61 -23.53
N ALA A 291 -19.51 -5.76 -24.86
CA ALA A 291 -20.78 -6.04 -25.55
C ALA A 291 -21.52 -7.25 -24.99
N GLY A 292 -20.81 -8.35 -24.74
CA GLY A 292 -21.39 -9.58 -24.17
C GLY A 292 -21.95 -9.38 -22.77
N ARG A 293 -21.23 -8.65 -21.90
CA ARG A 293 -21.63 -8.28 -20.54
C ARG A 293 -22.93 -7.44 -20.58
N ILE A 294 -22.97 -6.43 -21.43
CA ILE A 294 -24.14 -5.56 -21.60
C ILE A 294 -25.35 -6.36 -22.09
N ALA A 295 -25.18 -7.21 -23.10
CA ALA A 295 -26.25 -8.04 -23.64
C ALA A 295 -26.80 -9.02 -22.61
N GLU A 296 -25.95 -9.65 -21.82
CA GLU A 296 -26.36 -10.58 -20.75
C GLU A 296 -27.17 -9.87 -19.67
N TYR A 297 -26.69 -8.74 -19.16
CA TYR A 297 -27.40 -7.95 -18.15
C TYR A 297 -28.79 -7.51 -18.63
N ARG A 298 -28.90 -7.11 -19.89
CA ARG A 298 -30.15 -6.58 -20.49
C ARG A 298 -31.22 -7.65 -20.74
N LYS A 299 -30.90 -8.93 -20.68
CA LYS A 299 -31.92 -9.99 -20.71
C LYS A 299 -32.89 -9.90 -19.53
N GLY A 300 -32.44 -9.31 -18.40
CA GLY A 300 -33.28 -9.09 -17.23
C GLY A 300 -33.55 -10.34 -16.39
N ASP A 301 -32.86 -11.45 -16.67
CA ASP A 301 -33.04 -12.74 -15.99
C ASP A 301 -32.33 -12.81 -14.63
N LEU A 302 -31.32 -11.93 -14.41
CA LEU A 302 -30.48 -11.90 -13.21
C LEU A 302 -31.23 -11.23 -12.05
N LYS A 303 -31.44 -11.96 -10.93
CA LYS A 303 -32.15 -11.46 -9.74
C LYS A 303 -31.58 -12.07 -8.45
N GLY A 304 -31.65 -11.34 -7.34
CA GLY A 304 -31.21 -11.81 -6.03
C GLY A 304 -29.78 -12.35 -6.08
N LYS A 305 -29.55 -13.54 -5.54
CA LYS A 305 -28.20 -14.14 -5.49
C LYS A 305 -27.54 -14.30 -6.85
N SER A 306 -28.30 -14.59 -7.90
CA SER A 306 -27.71 -14.71 -9.27
C SER A 306 -27.19 -13.37 -9.80
N LEU A 307 -27.84 -12.26 -9.46
CA LEU A 307 -27.37 -10.93 -9.80
C LEU A 307 -26.13 -10.55 -9.00
N ILE A 308 -26.10 -10.86 -7.71
CA ILE A 308 -24.93 -10.59 -6.84
C ILE A 308 -23.71 -11.37 -7.35
N SER A 309 -23.86 -12.69 -7.58
CA SER A 309 -22.80 -13.52 -8.17
C SER A 309 -22.30 -12.97 -9.51
N TRP A 310 -23.22 -12.58 -10.39
CA TRP A 310 -22.86 -12.01 -11.68
C TRP A 310 -22.09 -10.70 -11.54
N LYS A 311 -22.55 -9.76 -10.69
CA LYS A 311 -21.85 -8.50 -10.41
C LYS A 311 -20.45 -8.76 -9.84
N TYR A 312 -20.34 -9.69 -8.88
CA TYR A 312 -19.07 -10.11 -8.32
C TYR A 312 -18.09 -10.58 -9.41
N GLN A 313 -18.54 -11.44 -10.33
CA GLN A 313 -17.68 -11.93 -11.43
C GLN A 313 -17.19 -10.78 -12.33
N GLN A 314 -18.07 -9.80 -12.66
CA GLN A 314 -17.64 -8.67 -13.48
C GLN A 314 -16.64 -7.78 -12.74
N TYR A 315 -16.86 -7.52 -11.47
CA TYR A 315 -15.97 -6.79 -10.59
C TYR A 315 -14.58 -7.44 -10.51
N MET A 316 -14.54 -8.74 -10.23
CA MET A 316 -13.28 -9.48 -10.13
C MET A 316 -12.49 -9.51 -11.43
N ARG A 317 -13.16 -9.67 -12.57
CA ARG A 317 -12.51 -9.65 -13.90
C ARG A 317 -11.79 -8.34 -14.16
N ASP A 318 -12.44 -7.23 -13.88
CA ASP A 318 -11.87 -5.90 -14.12
C ASP A 318 -10.78 -5.55 -13.09
N TYR A 319 -11.02 -5.82 -11.80
CA TYR A 319 -10.05 -5.59 -10.74
C TYR A 319 -8.74 -6.37 -10.97
N LEU A 320 -8.83 -7.67 -11.18
CA LEU A 320 -7.65 -8.52 -11.35
C LEU A 320 -6.90 -8.22 -12.65
N ALA A 321 -7.60 -7.81 -13.71
CA ALA A 321 -6.95 -7.38 -14.95
C ALA A 321 -6.14 -6.08 -14.77
N THR A 322 -6.51 -5.20 -13.84
CA THR A 322 -5.66 -4.04 -13.50
C THR A 322 -4.43 -4.42 -12.68
N VAL A 323 -4.54 -5.43 -11.81
CA VAL A 323 -3.41 -5.96 -11.03
C VAL A 323 -2.32 -6.55 -11.93
N LEU A 324 -2.69 -7.24 -13.02
CA LEU A 324 -1.71 -7.77 -13.98
C LEU A 324 -0.79 -6.69 -14.53
N ALA A 325 -1.34 -5.50 -14.85
CA ALA A 325 -0.53 -4.39 -15.35
C ALA A 325 0.45 -3.86 -14.29
N VAL A 326 0.05 -3.89 -13.01
CA VAL A 326 0.94 -3.50 -11.90
C VAL A 326 2.10 -4.49 -11.79
N ASP A 327 1.81 -5.79 -11.77
CA ASP A 327 2.85 -6.83 -11.67
C ASP A 327 3.86 -6.76 -12.82
N GLU A 328 3.39 -6.62 -14.06
CA GLU A 328 4.27 -6.45 -15.23
C GLU A 328 5.18 -5.21 -15.10
N ASN A 329 4.65 -4.11 -14.61
CA ASN A 329 5.39 -2.87 -14.45
C ASN A 329 6.40 -2.91 -13.30
N ILE A 330 6.10 -3.64 -12.23
CA ILE A 330 7.09 -3.99 -11.19
C ILE A 330 8.25 -4.76 -11.83
N GLY A 331 7.95 -5.77 -12.66
CA GLY A 331 8.97 -6.52 -13.39
C GLY A 331 9.85 -5.64 -14.27
N ARG A 332 9.27 -4.67 -14.99
CA ARG A 332 10.01 -3.70 -15.80
C ARG A 332 11.00 -2.89 -14.95
N LEU A 333 10.56 -2.40 -13.79
CA LEU A 333 11.41 -1.60 -12.90
C LEU A 333 12.51 -2.43 -12.25
N LEU A 334 12.21 -3.65 -11.76
CA LEU A 334 13.21 -4.57 -11.22
C LEU A 334 14.29 -4.95 -12.27
N ASN A 335 13.87 -5.29 -13.48
CA ASN A 335 14.78 -5.62 -14.57
C ASN A 335 15.66 -4.42 -14.99
N TYR A 336 15.11 -3.20 -14.93
CA TYR A 336 15.90 -2.01 -15.17
C TYR A 336 16.98 -1.80 -14.09
N LEU A 337 16.62 -1.94 -12.80
CA LEU A 337 17.58 -1.85 -11.69
C LEU A 337 18.68 -2.91 -11.78
N GLU A 338 18.33 -4.14 -12.17
CA GLU A 338 19.29 -5.22 -12.41
C GLU A 338 20.25 -4.87 -13.55
N LYS A 339 19.71 -4.38 -14.67
CA LYS A 339 20.50 -3.94 -15.85
C LYS A 339 21.53 -2.86 -15.52
N ILE A 340 21.19 -1.93 -14.63
CA ILE A 340 22.09 -0.84 -14.22
C ILE A 340 22.96 -1.18 -13.00
N GLY A 341 22.87 -2.42 -12.48
CA GLY A 341 23.66 -2.91 -11.33
C GLY A 341 23.28 -2.33 -9.98
N GLU A 342 22.07 -1.77 -9.83
CA GLU A 342 21.63 -1.12 -8.59
C GLU A 342 20.66 -1.98 -7.77
N LEU A 343 20.13 -3.09 -8.31
CA LEU A 343 19.07 -3.89 -7.67
C LEU A 343 19.48 -4.40 -6.28
N ASP A 344 20.73 -4.85 -6.11
CA ASP A 344 21.20 -5.42 -4.84
C ASP A 344 21.63 -4.36 -3.82
N ASN A 345 21.83 -3.10 -4.27
CA ASN A 345 22.05 -1.97 -3.37
C ASN A 345 20.76 -1.16 -3.10
N THR A 346 19.62 -1.69 -3.49
CA THR A 346 18.33 -1.01 -3.35
C THR A 346 17.42 -1.81 -2.42
N ILE A 347 16.89 -1.14 -1.39
CA ILE A 347 15.79 -1.65 -0.57
C ILE A 347 14.53 -1.49 -1.42
N ILE A 348 13.93 -2.60 -1.80
CA ILE A 348 12.66 -2.65 -2.52
C ILE A 348 11.56 -3.00 -1.53
N VAL A 349 10.60 -2.11 -1.35
CA VAL A 349 9.39 -2.36 -0.57
C VAL A 349 8.21 -2.34 -1.50
N TYR A 350 7.36 -3.35 -1.44
CA TYR A 350 6.05 -3.35 -2.06
C TYR A 350 4.96 -3.46 -1.02
N THR A 351 3.96 -2.59 -1.13
CA THR A 351 2.78 -2.54 -0.26
C THR A 351 1.58 -1.94 -0.99
N SER A 352 0.44 -1.87 -0.31
CA SER A 352 -0.72 -1.04 -0.65
C SER A 352 -0.92 0.02 0.41
N ASP A 353 -1.76 1.03 0.15
CA ASP A 353 -2.13 2.00 1.18
C ASP A 353 -3.10 1.43 2.23
N GLN A 354 -3.89 0.41 1.88
CA GLN A 354 -4.69 -0.45 2.77
C GLN A 354 -5.07 -1.75 2.05
N GLY A 355 -5.77 -2.65 2.74
CA GLY A 355 -6.45 -3.78 2.13
C GLY A 355 -7.74 -3.36 1.40
N PHE A 356 -8.50 -4.35 0.91
CA PHE A 356 -9.70 -4.11 0.09
C PHE A 356 -10.61 -5.33 0.10
N PHE A 357 -11.92 -5.15 0.17
CA PHE A 357 -12.87 -6.26 0.09
C PHE A 357 -13.06 -6.73 -1.35
N LEU A 358 -12.88 -8.01 -1.56
CA LEU A 358 -13.13 -8.68 -2.85
C LEU A 358 -14.38 -9.58 -2.77
N GLY A 359 -15.47 -9.04 -2.24
CA GLY A 359 -16.75 -9.74 -2.11
C GLY A 359 -17.01 -10.35 -0.74
N GLU A 360 -16.04 -10.37 0.16
CA GLU A 360 -16.27 -10.80 1.54
C GLU A 360 -17.34 -9.90 2.18
N HIS A 361 -18.20 -10.49 2.98
CA HIS A 361 -19.39 -9.85 3.57
C HIS A 361 -20.36 -9.25 2.54
N GLY A 362 -20.25 -9.64 1.26
CA GLY A 362 -21.01 -9.02 0.17
C GLY A 362 -20.54 -7.61 -0.19
N TRP A 363 -19.36 -7.20 0.26
CA TRP A 363 -18.83 -5.85 0.12
C TRP A 363 -17.75 -5.71 -0.96
N PHE A 364 -17.53 -4.48 -1.36
CA PHE A 364 -16.35 -3.99 -2.06
C PHE A 364 -15.89 -2.70 -1.37
N ASP A 365 -14.73 -2.15 -1.74
CA ASP A 365 -14.14 -0.96 -1.10
C ASP A 365 -13.45 -1.28 0.25
N LYS A 366 -13.30 -0.33 1.15
CA LYS A 366 -12.45 -0.35 2.35
C LYS A 366 -13.11 0.36 3.53
N ARG A 367 -12.37 0.84 4.51
CA ARG A 367 -12.71 1.68 5.68
C ARG A 367 -12.93 0.91 6.98
N PHE A 368 -13.56 -0.26 6.95
CA PHE A 368 -13.73 -1.05 8.16
C PHE A 368 -12.41 -1.62 8.70
N MET A 369 -12.36 -1.83 10.01
CA MET A 369 -11.24 -2.52 10.67
C MET A 369 -11.28 -4.05 10.46
N TYR A 370 -12.08 -4.59 9.54
CA TYR A 370 -12.09 -6.01 9.21
C TYR A 370 -10.82 -6.41 8.46
N GLU A 371 -10.45 -7.68 8.55
CA GLU A 371 -9.14 -8.18 8.14
C GLU A 371 -8.83 -7.88 6.67
N GLU A 372 -9.79 -8.05 5.78
CA GLU A 372 -9.63 -7.83 4.34
C GLU A 372 -9.27 -6.37 4.00
N CYS A 373 -9.73 -5.44 4.81
CA CYS A 373 -9.53 -4.01 4.62
C CYS A 373 -8.34 -3.46 5.43
N GLN A 374 -8.20 -3.88 6.70
CA GLN A 374 -7.12 -3.38 7.55
C GLN A 374 -5.77 -4.01 7.20
N ARG A 375 -5.74 -5.31 6.86
CA ARG A 375 -4.51 -6.02 6.51
C ARG A 375 -4.07 -5.67 5.09
N MET A 376 -2.84 -5.18 4.98
CA MET A 376 -2.22 -4.77 3.73
C MET A 376 -1.03 -5.68 3.39
N PRO A 377 -0.66 -5.85 2.11
CA PRO A 377 0.54 -6.58 1.75
C PRO A 377 1.79 -5.83 2.20
N LEU A 378 2.82 -6.55 2.60
CA LEU A 378 4.16 -6.01 2.82
C LEU A 378 5.21 -7.06 2.46
N ILE A 379 5.94 -6.82 1.38
CA ILE A 379 7.09 -7.62 0.97
C ILE A 379 8.29 -6.70 0.79
N ILE A 380 9.47 -7.13 1.28
CA ILE A 380 10.68 -6.30 1.29
C ILE A 380 11.86 -7.11 0.80
N ARG A 381 12.59 -6.58 -0.18
CA ARG A 381 13.83 -7.17 -0.71
C ARG A 381 15.02 -6.24 -0.43
N TYR A 382 16.04 -6.76 0.22
CA TYR A 382 17.36 -6.15 0.35
C TYR A 382 18.39 -7.22 0.67
N PRO A 383 19.04 -7.87 -0.31
CA PRO A 383 19.86 -9.07 -0.11
C PRO A 383 21.10 -8.84 0.75
N LYS A 384 21.53 -7.60 0.94
CA LYS A 384 22.65 -7.26 1.84
C LYS A 384 22.31 -7.40 3.33
N ALA A 385 21.02 -7.44 3.69
CA ALA A 385 20.59 -7.48 5.09
C ALA A 385 19.43 -8.45 5.36
N ILE A 386 18.66 -8.81 4.34
CA ILE A 386 17.44 -9.61 4.47
C ILE A 386 17.67 -10.98 3.85
N LYS A 387 17.39 -12.02 4.61
CA LYS A 387 17.46 -13.40 4.13
C LYS A 387 16.32 -13.69 3.15
N ALA A 388 16.67 -14.13 1.96
CA ALA A 388 15.72 -14.51 0.91
C ALA A 388 14.76 -15.63 1.36
N GLY A 389 13.49 -15.50 0.98
CA GLY A 389 12.44 -16.47 1.28
C GLY A 389 12.01 -16.51 2.75
N SER A 390 12.38 -15.53 3.56
CA SER A 390 11.91 -15.45 4.95
C SER A 390 10.47 -14.92 5.06
N THR A 391 9.84 -15.18 6.19
CA THR A 391 8.50 -14.65 6.55
C THR A 391 8.49 -14.11 7.96
N SER A 392 7.59 -13.19 8.26
CA SER A 392 7.40 -12.66 9.61
C SER A 392 5.93 -12.57 9.98
N ASN A 393 5.63 -13.03 11.20
CA ASN A 393 4.32 -12.86 11.84
C ASN A 393 4.30 -11.66 12.81
N ALA A 394 5.34 -10.84 12.84
CA ALA A 394 5.37 -9.64 13.66
C ALA A 394 4.26 -8.69 13.24
N ILE A 395 3.52 -8.16 14.22
CA ILE A 395 2.52 -7.12 13.98
C ILE A 395 3.26 -5.86 13.53
N SER A 396 3.08 -5.49 12.28
CA SER A 396 3.61 -4.26 11.69
C SER A 396 2.47 -3.33 11.26
N MET A 397 2.75 -2.05 11.15
CA MET A 397 1.80 -1.03 10.75
C MET A 397 2.42 -0.09 9.73
N ASN A 398 1.61 0.55 8.90
CA ASN A 398 2.09 1.48 7.88
C ASN A 398 2.88 2.69 8.45
N VAL A 399 2.70 3.06 9.71
CA VAL A 399 3.52 4.07 10.42
C VAL A 399 4.97 3.62 10.67
N ASP A 400 5.28 2.32 10.54
CA ASP A 400 6.61 1.75 10.75
C ASP A 400 7.55 1.96 9.56
N PHE A 401 7.03 2.34 8.39
CA PHE A 401 7.84 2.46 7.18
C PHE A 401 8.80 3.64 7.28
N ALA A 402 8.34 4.81 7.74
CA ALA A 402 9.19 5.98 7.92
C ALA A 402 10.41 5.71 8.81
N PRO A 403 10.27 5.22 10.06
CA PRO A 403 11.42 4.94 10.90
C PRO A 403 12.30 3.81 10.34
N THR A 404 11.75 2.86 9.59
CA THR A 404 12.53 1.79 8.95
C THR A 404 13.46 2.33 7.87
N PHE A 405 12.97 3.25 7.02
CA PHE A 405 13.80 3.86 5.98
C PHE A 405 14.91 4.72 6.57
N LEU A 406 14.60 5.52 7.59
CA LEU A 406 15.58 6.34 8.31
C LEU A 406 16.67 5.48 8.95
N ASP A 407 16.29 4.39 9.61
CA ASP A 407 17.23 3.46 10.27
C ASP A 407 18.19 2.79 9.27
N PHE A 408 17.67 2.34 8.11
CA PHE A 408 18.55 1.79 7.05
C PHE A 408 19.45 2.84 6.41
N ALA A 409 19.00 4.08 6.35
CA ALA A 409 19.78 5.21 5.85
C ALA A 409 20.81 5.73 6.87
N GLY A 410 20.77 5.25 8.13
CA GLY A 410 21.62 5.77 9.20
C GLY A 410 21.25 7.19 9.63
N VAL A 411 19.99 7.57 9.45
CA VAL A 411 19.43 8.86 9.87
C VAL A 411 18.71 8.71 11.20
N ASP A 412 18.90 9.65 12.11
CA ASP A 412 18.25 9.63 13.41
C ASP A 412 16.72 9.64 13.26
N ILE A 413 16.05 8.75 14.00
CA ILE A 413 14.60 8.68 14.03
C ILE A 413 14.08 9.73 15.01
N PRO A 414 13.31 10.72 14.57
CA PRO A 414 12.73 11.71 15.47
C PRO A 414 11.82 11.10 16.52
N SER A 415 11.86 11.66 17.74
CA SER A 415 11.13 11.13 18.91
C SER A 415 9.60 11.29 18.82
N ASP A 416 9.11 12.08 17.88
CA ASP A 416 7.67 12.29 17.61
C ASP A 416 7.11 11.30 16.56
N ILE A 417 7.95 10.47 15.95
CA ILE A 417 7.51 9.33 15.14
C ILE A 417 6.93 8.25 16.08
N GLN A 418 5.72 7.80 15.78
CA GLN A 418 4.99 6.82 16.60
C GLN A 418 5.19 5.36 16.12
N GLY A 419 5.65 5.18 14.88
CA GLY A 419 6.04 3.88 14.34
C GLY A 419 7.35 3.37 14.93
N ALA A 420 7.64 2.08 14.75
CA ALA A 420 8.88 1.43 15.14
C ALA A 420 9.62 0.91 13.90
N SER A 421 10.97 1.00 13.89
CA SER A 421 11.76 0.44 12.80
C SER A 421 11.58 -1.09 12.71
N LEU A 422 11.27 -1.57 11.51
CA LEU A 422 11.22 -3.00 11.20
C LEU A 422 12.60 -3.62 11.00
N LYS A 423 13.68 -2.83 10.99
CA LYS A 423 15.04 -3.32 10.73
C LYS A 423 15.47 -4.44 11.67
N PRO A 424 15.19 -4.42 13.01
CA PRO A 424 15.53 -5.54 13.88
C PRO A 424 14.89 -6.88 13.48
N ILE A 425 13.68 -6.84 12.88
CA ILE A 425 12.98 -8.01 12.36
C ILE A 425 13.59 -8.43 11.02
N LEU A 426 13.85 -7.47 10.15
CA LEU A 426 14.36 -7.68 8.78
C LEU A 426 15.75 -8.34 8.79
N VAL A 427 16.65 -7.87 9.64
CA VAL A 427 18.03 -8.42 9.75
C VAL A 427 18.12 -9.71 10.57
N ASN A 428 17.03 -10.11 11.23
CA ASN A 428 16.95 -11.32 12.06
C ASN A 428 15.98 -12.36 11.48
N GLU A 429 15.99 -12.52 10.17
CA GLU A 429 15.22 -13.56 9.45
C GLU A 429 13.70 -13.52 9.73
N GLY A 430 13.13 -12.36 10.02
CA GLY A 430 11.71 -12.19 10.32
C GLY A 430 11.31 -12.47 11.77
N LYS A 431 12.25 -12.77 12.65
CA LYS A 431 11.95 -13.07 14.07
C LYS A 431 11.49 -11.81 14.80
N THR A 432 10.39 -11.94 15.51
CA THR A 432 9.82 -10.87 16.33
C THR A 432 10.67 -10.65 17.59
N PRO A 433 11.16 -9.43 17.88
CA PRO A 433 11.80 -9.10 19.15
C PRO A 433 10.87 -9.35 20.35
N ALA A 434 11.45 -9.70 21.51
CA ALA A 434 10.67 -10.05 22.71
C ALA A 434 9.83 -8.87 23.26
N ASP A 435 10.31 -7.66 23.05
CA ASP A 435 9.69 -6.39 23.46
C ASP A 435 8.83 -5.75 22.36
N TRP A 436 8.57 -6.46 21.26
CA TRP A 436 7.76 -5.97 20.16
C TRP A 436 6.29 -5.79 20.56
N ARG A 437 5.60 -4.88 19.88
CA ARG A 437 4.19 -4.58 20.14
C ARG A 437 3.30 -5.83 20.09
N LYS A 438 2.26 -5.83 20.92
CA LYS A 438 1.28 -6.92 21.00
C LYS A 438 0.03 -6.69 20.15
N ALA A 439 -0.20 -5.44 19.72
CA ALA A 439 -1.38 -5.06 18.95
C ALA A 439 -1.05 -3.99 17.91
N ALA A 440 -1.76 -4.04 16.79
CA ALA A 440 -1.92 -2.90 15.89
C ALA A 440 -3.11 -2.07 16.37
N TYR A 441 -2.94 -0.74 16.41
CA TYR A 441 -4.01 0.21 16.70
C TYR A 441 -4.58 0.75 15.40
N TYR A 442 -5.89 0.95 15.38
CA TYR A 442 -6.65 1.46 14.23
C TYR A 442 -7.60 2.54 14.66
N HIS A 443 -7.79 3.58 13.83
CA HIS A 443 -8.80 4.60 14.04
C HIS A 443 -9.31 5.18 12.71
N TYR A 444 -10.62 5.07 12.47
CA TYR A 444 -11.34 5.60 11.31
C TYR A 444 -12.30 6.73 11.72
N TYR A 445 -12.25 7.86 11.01
CA TYR A 445 -12.91 9.11 11.42
C TYR A 445 -14.01 9.57 10.46
N GLU A 446 -13.98 9.13 9.19
CA GLU A 446 -14.73 9.75 8.09
C GLU A 446 -16.20 9.32 8.05
N TYR A 447 -17.05 9.95 8.90
CA TYR A 447 -18.49 9.75 8.90
C TYR A 447 -19.23 11.07 9.19
N PRO A 448 -20.40 11.36 8.53
CA PRO A 448 -20.94 10.66 7.37
C PRO A 448 -20.12 10.96 6.10
N ALA A 449 -19.83 9.91 5.34
CA ALA A 449 -19.05 10.02 4.11
C ALA A 449 -19.43 8.88 3.15
N GLU A 450 -18.64 8.66 2.11
CA GLU A 450 -18.88 7.57 1.17
C GLU A 450 -19.02 6.24 1.90
N HIS A 451 -20.02 5.46 1.52
CA HIS A 451 -20.39 4.15 2.09
C HIS A 451 -20.92 4.16 3.52
N SER A 452 -21.11 5.31 4.14
CA SER A 452 -21.74 5.43 5.47
C SER A 452 -21.12 4.54 6.57
N VAL A 453 -19.80 4.25 6.46
CA VAL A 453 -19.08 3.48 7.46
C VAL A 453 -18.95 4.28 8.75
N LYS A 454 -19.45 3.73 9.86
CA LYS A 454 -19.44 4.39 11.17
C LYS A 454 -18.02 4.60 11.67
N ARG A 455 -17.80 5.69 12.45
CA ARG A 455 -16.52 5.93 13.12
C ARG A 455 -16.20 4.79 14.07
N HIS A 456 -14.96 4.35 14.07
CA HIS A 456 -14.54 3.29 14.97
C HIS A 456 -13.03 3.29 15.19
N TYR A 457 -12.65 2.79 16.34
CA TYR A 457 -11.27 2.49 16.68
C TYR A 457 -11.15 1.11 17.31
N GLY A 458 -9.95 0.59 17.40
CA GLY A 458 -9.75 -0.72 18.00
C GLY A 458 -8.31 -1.20 17.96
N ILE A 459 -8.15 -2.44 18.38
CA ILE A 459 -6.87 -3.15 18.34
C ILE A 459 -6.99 -4.51 17.66
N ARG A 460 -5.93 -4.90 16.96
CA ARG A 460 -5.73 -6.22 16.37
C ARG A 460 -4.49 -6.86 17.00
N THR A 461 -4.69 -7.91 17.80
CA THR A 461 -3.62 -8.76 18.34
C THR A 461 -3.35 -9.95 17.43
N GLN A 462 -2.48 -10.89 17.77
CA GLN A 462 -2.28 -12.11 16.96
C GLN A 462 -3.55 -12.99 16.89
N ASP A 463 -4.35 -13.00 17.94
CA ASP A 463 -5.43 -13.95 18.09
C ASP A 463 -6.82 -13.30 18.09
N PHE A 464 -6.91 -12.03 18.45
CA PHE A 464 -8.18 -11.33 18.64
C PHE A 464 -8.19 -9.95 17.99
N LYS A 465 -9.40 -9.50 17.68
CA LYS A 465 -9.70 -8.14 17.28
C LYS A 465 -10.77 -7.57 18.19
N LEU A 466 -10.62 -6.31 18.63
CA LEU A 466 -11.60 -5.57 19.41
C LEU A 466 -11.85 -4.24 18.72
N ILE A 467 -13.13 -3.93 18.42
CA ILE A 467 -13.57 -2.71 17.72
C ILE A 467 -14.62 -2.00 18.57
N HIS A 468 -14.48 -0.69 18.69
CA HIS A 468 -15.50 0.20 19.26
C HIS A 468 -16.00 1.15 18.19
N PHE A 469 -17.27 1.03 17.84
CA PHE A 469 -18.00 2.02 17.05
C PHE A 469 -18.54 3.07 18.00
N TYR A 470 -18.20 4.32 17.79
CA TYR A 470 -18.43 5.40 18.74
C TYR A 470 -19.15 6.60 18.10
N ASN A 471 -19.63 7.54 18.91
CA ASN A 471 -20.28 8.80 18.53
C ASN A 471 -21.63 8.61 17.82
N ASP A 472 -21.67 8.01 16.64
CA ASP A 472 -22.90 7.80 15.85
C ASP A 472 -23.73 6.63 16.38
N ILE A 473 -23.05 5.65 16.92
CA ILE A 473 -23.54 4.47 17.63
C ILE A 473 -22.56 4.18 18.76
N ASP A 474 -23.00 3.43 19.78
CA ASP A 474 -22.12 2.94 20.85
C ASP A 474 -22.22 1.41 20.88
N GLU A 475 -21.39 0.76 20.06
CA GLU A 475 -21.41 -0.68 19.89
C GLU A 475 -19.99 -1.25 19.85
N TRP A 476 -19.83 -2.45 20.45
CA TRP A 476 -18.57 -3.17 20.47
C TRP A 476 -18.65 -4.44 19.65
N GLU A 477 -17.59 -4.73 18.92
CA GLU A 477 -17.39 -6.02 18.27
C GLU A 477 -16.06 -6.62 18.72
N MET A 478 -16.06 -7.92 18.96
CA MET A 478 -14.86 -8.70 19.28
C MET A 478 -14.86 -9.99 18.49
N TYR A 479 -13.71 -10.32 17.90
CA TYR A 479 -13.56 -11.51 17.07
C TYR A 479 -12.39 -12.36 17.53
N ASP A 480 -12.61 -13.68 17.61
CA ASP A 480 -11.57 -14.69 17.79
C ASP A 480 -11.03 -15.06 16.40
N MET A 481 -9.89 -14.49 16.02
CA MET A 481 -9.34 -14.63 14.67
C MET A 481 -8.83 -16.03 14.33
N LYS A 482 -8.67 -16.90 15.34
CA LYS A 482 -8.34 -18.32 15.12
C LYS A 482 -9.58 -19.16 14.83
N ALA A 483 -10.65 -18.93 15.60
CA ALA A 483 -11.89 -19.67 15.47
C ALA A 483 -12.76 -19.11 14.32
N ASP A 484 -12.72 -17.81 14.10
CA ASP A 484 -13.52 -17.07 13.13
C ASP A 484 -12.67 -16.04 12.35
N PRO A 485 -11.78 -16.50 11.47
CA PRO A 485 -10.91 -15.61 10.70
C PRO A 485 -11.66 -14.74 9.67
N ARG A 486 -12.97 -14.95 9.51
CA ARG A 486 -13.84 -14.17 8.62
C ARG A 486 -14.72 -13.18 9.35
N GLU A 487 -14.57 -13.03 10.65
CA GLU A 487 -15.26 -12.03 11.47
C GLU A 487 -16.80 -12.07 11.33
N MET A 488 -17.34 -13.31 11.30
CA MET A 488 -18.79 -13.56 11.16
C MET A 488 -19.54 -13.52 12.49
N ASN A 489 -18.84 -13.78 13.61
CA ASN A 489 -19.46 -13.99 14.91
C ASN A 489 -18.88 -13.03 15.94
N ASN A 490 -19.60 -11.95 16.24
CA ASN A 490 -19.24 -11.07 17.34
C ASN A 490 -19.35 -11.82 18.68
N VAL A 491 -18.23 -11.94 19.39
CA VAL A 491 -18.15 -12.62 20.69
C VAL A 491 -18.07 -11.64 21.88
N PHE A 492 -18.17 -10.33 21.63
CA PHE A 492 -18.22 -9.34 22.70
C PHE A 492 -19.41 -9.59 23.64
N GLY A 493 -19.17 -9.54 24.94
CA GLY A 493 -20.18 -9.78 25.97
C GLY A 493 -20.53 -11.25 26.23
N LYS A 494 -19.94 -12.21 25.50
CA LYS A 494 -20.17 -13.64 25.78
C LYS A 494 -19.39 -14.09 27.03
N PRO A 495 -20.02 -14.81 27.97
CA PRO A 495 -19.39 -15.19 29.24
C PRO A 495 -18.07 -15.95 29.09
N GLU A 496 -17.97 -16.84 28.12
CA GLU A 496 -16.78 -17.65 27.83
C GLU A 496 -15.57 -16.80 27.38
N TYR A 497 -15.78 -15.60 26.88
CA TYR A 497 -14.75 -14.64 26.45
C TYR A 497 -14.52 -13.50 27.46
N ALA A 498 -15.20 -13.47 28.62
CA ALA A 498 -15.16 -12.35 29.56
C ALA A 498 -13.73 -11.99 30.04
N LYS A 499 -12.86 -12.99 30.25
CA LYS A 499 -11.47 -12.78 30.64
C LYS A 499 -10.68 -12.10 29.52
N VAL A 500 -10.76 -12.64 28.30
CA VAL A 500 -10.05 -12.11 27.11
C VAL A 500 -10.56 -10.71 26.77
N GLN A 501 -11.87 -10.49 26.84
CA GLN A 501 -12.47 -9.17 26.63
C GLN A 501 -11.87 -8.13 27.58
N LYS A 502 -11.76 -8.45 28.89
CA LYS A 502 -11.16 -7.55 29.86
C LYS A 502 -9.69 -7.23 29.50
N GLU A 503 -8.90 -8.27 29.20
CA GLU A 503 -7.49 -8.11 28.82
C GLU A 503 -7.34 -7.23 27.55
N LEU A 504 -8.21 -7.39 26.55
CA LEU A 504 -8.21 -6.60 25.33
C LEU A 504 -8.63 -5.15 25.58
N MET A 505 -9.60 -4.89 26.45
CA MET A 505 -10.01 -3.53 26.83
C MET A 505 -8.88 -2.79 27.58
N GLU A 506 -8.18 -3.47 28.49
CA GLU A 506 -7.00 -2.93 29.16
C GLU A 506 -5.88 -2.63 28.17
N LEU A 507 -5.58 -3.55 27.25
CA LEU A 507 -4.59 -3.38 26.20
C LEU A 507 -4.96 -2.23 25.24
N LEU A 508 -6.24 -2.06 24.89
CA LEU A 508 -6.71 -0.94 24.07
C LEU A 508 -6.44 0.40 24.77
N GLN A 509 -6.78 0.53 26.05
CA GLN A 509 -6.52 1.75 26.82
C GLN A 509 -5.03 2.08 26.91
N ASP A 510 -4.18 1.08 27.13
CA ASP A 510 -2.73 1.28 27.20
C ASP A 510 -2.17 1.67 25.82
N THR A 511 -2.69 1.07 24.75
CA THR A 511 -2.31 1.40 23.36
C THR A 511 -2.74 2.84 22.99
N GLN A 512 -3.94 3.26 23.40
CA GLN A 512 -4.40 4.64 23.21
C GLN A 512 -3.51 5.65 23.96
N LYS A 513 -3.11 5.36 25.20
CA LYS A 513 -2.16 6.20 25.94
C LYS A 513 -0.80 6.26 25.24
N GLN A 514 -0.28 5.11 24.78
CA GLN A 514 0.99 5.01 24.06
C GLN A 514 1.00 5.90 22.82
N TYR A 515 -0.07 5.86 22.02
CA TYR A 515 -0.18 6.62 20.77
C TYR A 515 -0.84 7.99 20.94
N LYS A 516 -1.14 8.42 22.18
CA LYS A 516 -1.72 9.74 22.52
C LYS A 516 -3.13 9.96 21.93
N ASP A 517 -3.92 8.91 21.84
CA ASP A 517 -5.31 8.94 21.40
C ASP A 517 -6.26 8.60 22.55
N THR A 518 -6.13 9.34 23.66
CA THR A 518 -6.82 9.06 24.93
C THR A 518 -8.25 9.59 25.01
N ASP A 519 -8.63 10.46 24.10
CA ASP A 519 -9.98 11.02 24.00
C ASP A 519 -10.37 11.19 22.53
N PRO A 520 -10.68 10.06 21.84
CA PRO A 520 -11.01 10.10 20.42
C PRO A 520 -12.25 10.95 20.12
N ASP A 521 -13.26 10.94 21.00
CA ASP A 521 -14.50 11.70 20.81
C ASP A 521 -14.27 13.22 20.87
N GLU A 522 -13.46 13.69 21.82
CA GLU A 522 -13.16 15.13 21.97
C GLU A 522 -12.25 15.64 20.84
N LYS A 523 -11.22 14.90 20.47
CA LYS A 523 -10.31 15.27 19.37
C LYS A 523 -11.07 15.43 18.06
N GLU A 524 -12.04 14.57 17.80
CA GLU A 524 -12.82 14.64 16.58
C GLU A 524 -13.73 15.85 16.49
N LYS A 525 -14.33 16.31 17.59
CA LYS A 525 -15.11 17.54 17.64
C LYS A 525 -14.30 18.77 17.19
N VAL A 526 -12.99 18.76 17.37
CA VAL A 526 -12.08 19.84 16.97
C VAL A 526 -11.69 19.75 15.49
N LEU A 527 -11.51 18.54 14.95
CA LEU A 527 -11.05 18.30 13.57
C LEU A 527 -12.18 18.45 12.54
N PHE A 528 -13.45 18.28 12.95
CA PHE A 528 -14.61 18.31 12.06
C PHE A 528 -15.43 19.59 12.17
N LYS A 529 -15.14 20.58 11.32
CA LYS A 529 -15.95 21.79 11.11
C LYS A 529 -16.62 21.79 9.74
N GLY A 530 -17.56 20.90 9.47
CA GLY A 530 -18.34 20.93 8.22
C GLY A 530 -19.18 19.68 7.95
N ASP A 531 -20.28 19.84 7.23
CA ASP A 531 -21.10 18.72 6.74
C ASP A 531 -20.44 18.11 5.51
N ARG A 532 -19.83 16.93 5.65
CA ARG A 532 -19.12 16.19 4.60
C ARG A 532 -20.02 15.81 3.42
N ARG A 533 -21.34 15.68 3.62
CA ARG A 533 -22.28 15.41 2.52
C ARG A 533 -22.32 16.53 1.47
N GLN A 534 -21.97 17.75 1.87
CA GLN A 534 -21.89 18.89 0.94
C GLN A 534 -20.60 18.87 0.11
N MET A 535 -19.55 18.17 0.55
CA MET A 535 -18.27 18.09 -0.17
C MET A 535 -18.28 17.04 -1.29
N GLN A 536 -19.10 16.00 -1.17
CA GLN A 536 -19.26 14.97 -2.23
C GLN A 536 -20.00 15.47 -3.47
N ASN A 537 -20.71 16.59 -3.38
CA ASN A 537 -21.47 17.22 -4.48
C ASN A 537 -20.72 18.38 -5.16
N ARG A 538 -19.47 18.61 -4.84
CA ARG A 538 -18.56 19.56 -5.49
C ARG A 538 -17.50 18.82 -6.27
#